data_3f2b4ce1c17ab443ddd932f7f236c72e
#
_entry.id   3f2b4ce1c17ab443ddd932f7f236c72e
#
_cell.length_a   1.000
_cell.length_b   1.000
_cell.length_c   1.000
_cell.angle_alpha   90.00
_cell.angle_beta   90.00
_cell.angle_gamma   90.00
#
_symmetry.space_group_name_H-M   'P 1'
#
loop_
_entity.id
_entity.type
_entity.pdbx_description
1 polymer ?
#
loop_
_entity_poly.entity_id
_entity_poly.type
_entity_poly.pdbx_seq_one_letter_code
_entity_poly.pdbx_strand_id
1 'polypeptide(L)'
;MTAATHTPTTAPPSAARRSPVNASILAVEVRDELYSIVREPIAIFFSVAMPVAMFALFSSLFGADGDGPVSGATMMLTSFGAFGVISVALTPGIGIAEDRERGWLRVKRVSPVPVRTTLLAKVLASLPVAFGVYAAMSLTAVAMGRFDTDAVTWLQIAGVLLLGSLPFALLSIAVGFVAAGRSAPAIINAIFLPMAIAGGLWMPIDTLPAFVQNIAVLLPTYHVSQLGLGVLLGDPVLDHVAALVLATAVTAAVAAIAYRSGRA
;
A
#
# COMPACT_ATOMS: atom_id res chain seq x y z
N MET A 1 -59.80 -7.13 43.71
CA MET A 1 -58.58 -7.75 43.15
C MET A 1 -58.14 -6.89 42.03
N THR A 2 -57.15 -6.01 42.27
CA THR A 2 -56.67 -5.04 41.30
C THR A 2 -55.34 -5.58 40.76
N ALA A 3 -55.34 -5.99 39.52
CA ALA A 3 -54.09 -6.48 38.81
C ALA A 3 -53.20 -5.30 38.49
N ALA A 4 -52.00 -5.28 39.05
CA ALA A 4 -50.95 -4.34 38.73
C ALA A 4 -50.26 -4.75 37.43
N THR A 5 -50.44 -3.98 36.36
CA THR A 5 -49.73 -4.12 35.09
C THR A 5 -48.31 -3.61 35.22
N HIS A 6 -47.34 -4.53 35.29
CA HIS A 6 -45.93 -4.21 35.18
C HIS A 6 -45.56 -3.87 33.72
N THR A 7 -45.33 -2.59 33.45
CA THR A 7 -44.72 -2.12 32.19
C THR A 7 -43.20 -2.38 32.27
N PRO A 8 -42.59 -3.16 31.37
CA PRO A 8 -41.15 -3.32 31.36
C PRO A 8 -40.50 -2.01 30.89
N THR A 9 -39.76 -1.36 31.77
CA THR A 9 -38.91 -0.21 31.41
C THR A 9 -37.71 -0.73 30.58
N THR A 10 -37.79 -0.59 29.28
CA THR A 10 -36.64 -0.86 28.40
C THR A 10 -35.62 0.28 28.57
N ALA A 11 -34.54 0.00 29.28
CA ALA A 11 -33.42 0.91 29.36
C ALA A 11 -32.88 1.15 27.92
N PRO A 12 -32.53 2.41 27.54
CA PRO A 12 -31.98 2.68 26.24
C PRO A 12 -30.66 1.90 26.05
N PRO A 13 -30.41 1.36 24.85
CA PRO A 13 -29.16 0.62 24.59
C PRO A 13 -27.97 1.53 24.90
N SER A 14 -27.18 1.08 25.88
CA SER A 14 -25.92 1.75 26.26
C SER A 14 -25.10 2.02 25.00
N ALA A 15 -24.79 3.29 24.75
CA ALA A 15 -23.94 3.70 23.67
C ALA A 15 -22.64 2.88 23.75
N ALA A 16 -22.44 1.99 22.78
CA ALA A 16 -21.30 1.09 22.74
C ALA A 16 -20.02 1.90 22.91
N ARG A 17 -19.40 1.82 24.08
CA ARG A 17 -18.09 2.41 24.34
C ARG A 17 -17.15 1.90 23.26
N ARG A 18 -16.60 2.82 22.46
CA ARG A 18 -15.58 2.51 21.47
C ARG A 18 -14.37 1.96 22.23
N SER A 19 -14.24 0.65 22.28
CA SER A 19 -13.09 0.00 22.90
C SER A 19 -11.81 0.48 22.22
N PRO A 20 -10.77 0.83 22.98
CA PRO A 20 -9.47 1.14 22.39
C PRO A 20 -8.96 -0.07 21.59
N VAL A 21 -8.16 0.18 20.54
CA VAL A 21 -7.51 -0.89 19.78
C VAL A 21 -6.61 -1.65 20.76
N ASN A 22 -6.96 -2.90 21.05
CA ASN A 22 -6.15 -3.74 21.92
C ASN A 22 -4.99 -4.33 21.11
N ALA A 23 -3.76 -4.10 21.55
CA ALA A 23 -2.55 -4.54 20.84
C ALA A 23 -2.51 -6.07 20.62
N SER A 24 -3.02 -6.86 21.57
CA SER A 24 -3.07 -8.32 21.43
C SER A 24 -4.08 -8.75 20.37
N ILE A 25 -5.23 -8.09 20.27
CA ILE A 25 -6.24 -8.35 19.22
C ILE A 25 -5.67 -7.95 17.86
N LEU A 26 -5.03 -6.78 17.78
CA LEU A 26 -4.39 -6.33 16.54
C LEU A 26 -3.32 -7.31 16.07
N ALA A 27 -2.46 -7.81 16.96
CA ALA A 27 -1.42 -8.79 16.63
C ALA A 27 -2.00 -10.09 16.07
N VAL A 28 -3.11 -10.57 16.63
CA VAL A 28 -3.80 -11.76 16.12
C VAL A 28 -4.41 -11.49 14.74
N GLU A 29 -5.10 -10.36 14.56
CA GLU A 29 -5.66 -9.96 13.25
C GLU A 29 -4.56 -9.81 12.18
N VAL A 30 -3.41 -9.20 12.51
CA VAL A 30 -2.25 -9.08 11.60
C VAL A 30 -1.70 -10.45 11.22
N ARG A 31 -1.54 -11.33 12.20
CA ARG A 31 -1.06 -12.69 11.95
C ARG A 31 -2.00 -13.47 11.04
N ASP A 32 -3.30 -13.38 11.31
CA ASP A 32 -4.31 -14.12 10.54
C ASP A 32 -4.41 -13.57 9.10
N GLU A 33 -4.30 -12.25 8.92
CA GLU A 33 -4.27 -11.61 7.61
C GLU A 33 -2.99 -12.00 6.84
N LEU A 34 -1.83 -11.97 7.49
CA LEU A 34 -0.56 -12.41 6.89
C LEU A 34 -0.63 -13.89 6.47
N TYR A 35 -1.25 -14.73 7.30
CA TYR A 35 -1.43 -16.13 6.99
C TYR A 35 -2.39 -16.35 5.81
N SER A 36 -3.41 -15.50 5.67
CA SER A 36 -4.30 -15.48 4.50
C SER A 36 -3.53 -15.16 3.23
N ILE A 37 -2.69 -14.13 3.25
CA ILE A 37 -1.84 -13.75 2.11
C ILE A 37 -0.91 -14.90 1.71
N VAL A 38 -0.21 -15.50 2.69
CA VAL A 38 0.75 -16.58 2.43
C VAL A 38 0.09 -17.85 1.87
N ARG A 39 -1.20 -18.06 2.12
CA ARG A 39 -1.97 -19.18 1.57
C ARG A 39 -2.41 -19.01 0.12
N GLU A 40 -2.18 -17.85 -0.47
CA GLU A 40 -2.44 -17.57 -1.88
C GLU A 40 -1.12 -17.56 -2.70
N PRO A 41 -0.45 -18.73 -2.89
CA PRO A 41 0.90 -18.79 -3.46
C PRO A 41 0.97 -18.23 -4.88
N ILE A 42 -0.11 -18.35 -5.65
CA ILE A 42 -0.19 -17.80 -7.01
C ILE A 42 -0.19 -16.28 -6.98
N ALA A 43 -0.96 -15.65 -6.09
CA ALA A 43 -1.01 -14.20 -5.95
C ALA A 43 0.35 -13.65 -5.48
N ILE A 44 0.99 -14.28 -4.48
CA ILE A 44 2.33 -13.91 -4.03
C ILE A 44 3.34 -14.07 -5.16
N PHE A 45 3.31 -15.20 -5.87
CA PHE A 45 4.25 -15.43 -6.97
C PHE A 45 4.18 -14.29 -8.00
N PHE A 46 2.99 -13.91 -8.46
CA PHE A 46 2.84 -12.80 -9.41
C PHE A 46 3.19 -11.45 -8.81
N SER A 47 2.91 -11.22 -7.52
CA SER A 47 3.28 -9.98 -6.83
C SER A 47 4.80 -9.79 -6.71
N VAL A 48 5.57 -10.88 -6.68
CA VAL A 48 7.04 -10.87 -6.64
C VAL A 48 7.63 -10.99 -8.03
N ALA A 49 7.18 -11.99 -8.80
CA ALA A 49 7.80 -12.35 -10.07
C ALA A 49 7.70 -11.21 -11.11
N MET A 50 6.57 -10.50 -11.17
CA MET A 50 6.41 -9.43 -12.15
C MET A 50 7.35 -8.25 -11.89
N PRO A 51 7.40 -7.64 -10.67
CA PRO A 51 8.37 -6.57 -10.41
C PRO A 51 9.84 -7.02 -10.60
N VAL A 52 10.17 -8.24 -10.15
CA VAL A 52 11.52 -8.81 -10.32
C VAL A 52 11.87 -8.98 -11.80
N ALA A 53 10.96 -9.55 -12.60
CA ALA A 53 11.19 -9.73 -14.04
C ALA A 53 11.32 -8.38 -14.76
N MET A 54 10.47 -7.41 -14.43
CA MET A 54 10.55 -6.05 -14.99
C MET A 54 11.87 -5.39 -14.62
N PHE A 55 12.28 -5.44 -13.36
CA PHE A 55 13.56 -4.94 -12.92
C PHE A 55 14.71 -5.63 -13.67
N ALA A 56 14.75 -6.96 -13.72
CA ALA A 56 15.79 -7.73 -14.40
C ALA A 56 15.87 -7.38 -15.89
N LEU A 57 14.72 -7.27 -16.56
CA LEU A 57 14.66 -6.89 -17.98
C LEU A 57 15.17 -5.47 -18.21
N PHE A 58 14.60 -4.49 -17.52
CA PHE A 58 14.94 -3.09 -17.73
C PHE A 58 16.36 -2.77 -17.29
N SER A 59 16.84 -3.31 -16.18
CA SER A 59 18.22 -3.14 -15.75
C SER A 59 19.21 -3.81 -16.71
N SER A 60 18.81 -4.87 -17.42
CA SER A 60 19.66 -5.49 -18.46
C SER A 60 19.74 -4.65 -19.73
N LEU A 61 18.65 -3.96 -20.09
CA LEU A 61 18.59 -3.16 -21.31
C LEU A 61 19.15 -1.74 -21.12
N PHE A 62 18.92 -1.14 -19.96
CA PHE A 62 19.13 0.29 -19.70
C PHE A 62 20.00 0.57 -18.47
N GLY A 63 20.35 -0.46 -17.70
CA GLY A 63 21.10 -0.32 -16.45
C GLY A 63 22.63 -0.27 -16.68
N ALA A 64 23.09 -0.02 -17.91
CA ALA A 64 24.51 0.16 -18.18
C ALA A 64 25.06 1.34 -17.35
N ASP A 65 26.32 1.20 -16.92
CA ASP A 65 27.01 2.19 -16.10
C ASP A 65 26.99 3.56 -16.81
N GLY A 66 26.28 4.50 -16.22
CA GLY A 66 26.36 5.90 -16.60
C GLY A 66 27.55 6.57 -15.86
N ASP A 67 27.98 7.74 -16.32
CA ASP A 67 29.05 8.53 -15.67
C ASP A 67 28.64 9.13 -14.30
N GLY A 68 27.54 8.67 -13.72
CA GLY A 68 26.99 9.15 -12.44
C GLY A 68 27.58 8.44 -11.22
N PRO A 69 27.37 9.02 -10.01
CA PRO A 69 27.87 8.47 -8.74
C PRO A 69 27.22 7.14 -8.33
N VAL A 70 26.09 6.79 -8.96
CA VAL A 70 25.32 5.56 -8.70
C VAL A 70 24.96 4.92 -10.03
N SER A 71 25.03 3.58 -10.08
CA SER A 71 24.70 2.85 -11.31
C SER A 71 23.21 3.00 -11.69
N GLY A 72 22.93 3.05 -13.00
CA GLY A 72 21.56 3.10 -13.51
C GLY A 72 20.72 1.92 -13.02
N ALA A 73 21.33 0.75 -12.82
CA ALA A 73 20.67 -0.42 -12.27
C ALA A 73 20.19 -0.21 -10.83
N THR A 74 20.96 0.48 -9.97
CA THR A 74 20.57 0.79 -8.58
C THR A 74 19.45 1.83 -8.54
N MET A 75 19.48 2.82 -9.45
CA MET A 75 18.36 3.76 -9.60
C MET A 75 17.08 3.03 -10.02
N MET A 76 17.18 2.11 -10.97
CA MET A 76 16.06 1.27 -11.40
C MET A 76 15.57 0.35 -10.29
N LEU A 77 16.47 -0.23 -9.47
CA LEU A 77 16.08 -1.03 -8.30
C LEU A 77 15.21 -0.21 -7.34
N THR A 78 15.54 1.05 -7.12
CA THR A 78 14.78 1.95 -6.26
C THR A 78 13.40 2.26 -6.85
N SER A 79 13.32 2.59 -8.14
CA SER A 79 12.07 2.95 -8.82
C SER A 79 11.13 1.74 -8.99
N PHE A 80 11.64 0.61 -9.48
CA PHE A 80 10.85 -0.63 -9.55
C PHE A 80 10.54 -1.20 -8.17
N GLY A 81 11.42 -0.97 -7.18
CA GLY A 81 11.17 -1.25 -5.77
C GLY A 81 9.96 -0.50 -5.25
N ALA A 82 9.86 0.80 -5.55
CA ALA A 82 8.69 1.61 -5.24
C ALA A 82 7.43 1.05 -5.92
N PHE A 83 7.50 0.66 -7.19
CA PHE A 83 6.38 0.03 -7.90
C PHE A 83 5.94 -1.28 -7.22
N GLY A 84 6.88 -2.16 -6.87
CA GLY A 84 6.59 -3.43 -6.20
C GLY A 84 5.98 -3.23 -4.81
N VAL A 85 6.54 -2.35 -4.00
CA VAL A 85 6.05 -2.01 -2.65
C VAL A 85 4.64 -1.44 -2.71
N ILE A 86 4.38 -0.50 -3.63
CA ILE A 86 3.04 0.09 -3.81
C ILE A 86 2.04 -0.96 -4.30
N SER A 87 2.44 -1.83 -5.23
CA SER A 87 1.57 -2.90 -5.74
C SER A 87 1.05 -3.80 -4.62
N VAL A 88 1.90 -4.15 -3.65
CA VAL A 88 1.49 -4.90 -2.45
C VAL A 88 0.64 -4.04 -1.53
N ALA A 89 0.96 -2.76 -1.35
CA ALA A 89 0.16 -1.84 -0.53
C ALA A 89 -1.27 -1.62 -1.05
N LEU A 90 -1.58 -1.99 -2.29
CA LEU A 90 -2.92 -1.95 -2.86
C LEU A 90 -3.79 -3.16 -2.47
N THR A 91 -3.21 -4.26 -1.98
CA THR A 91 -3.94 -5.50 -1.66
C THR A 91 -4.98 -5.37 -0.54
N PRO A 92 -4.81 -4.54 0.50
CA PRO A 92 -5.84 -4.33 1.52
C PRO A 92 -7.21 -3.93 0.97
N GLY A 93 -7.23 -3.08 -0.07
CA GLY A 93 -8.49 -2.65 -0.71
C GLY A 93 -9.19 -3.78 -1.45
N ILE A 94 -8.43 -4.64 -2.13
CA ILE A 94 -8.97 -5.83 -2.82
C ILE A 94 -9.61 -6.76 -1.79
N GLY A 95 -8.90 -7.08 -0.71
CA GLY A 95 -9.42 -7.92 0.36
C GLY A 95 -10.66 -7.35 1.03
N ILE A 96 -10.77 -6.02 1.19
CA ILE A 96 -11.99 -5.38 1.74
C ILE A 96 -13.17 -5.53 0.78
N ALA A 97 -12.97 -5.37 -0.53
CA ALA A 97 -14.02 -5.54 -1.52
C ALA A 97 -14.57 -6.97 -1.51
N GLU A 98 -13.69 -7.97 -1.46
CA GLU A 98 -14.04 -9.38 -1.34
C GLU A 98 -14.75 -9.70 -0.03
N ASP A 99 -14.26 -9.21 1.10
CA ASP A 99 -14.86 -9.38 2.43
C ASP A 99 -16.28 -8.81 2.48
N ARG A 100 -16.52 -7.69 1.77
CA ARG A 100 -17.85 -7.11 1.63
C ARG A 100 -18.78 -8.01 0.82
N GLU A 101 -18.30 -8.52 -0.31
CA GLU A 101 -19.10 -9.38 -1.20
C GLU A 101 -19.48 -10.69 -0.51
N ARG A 102 -18.56 -11.27 0.27
CA ARG A 102 -18.80 -12.46 1.10
C ARG A 102 -19.65 -12.20 2.35
N GLY A 103 -20.04 -10.95 2.61
CA GLY A 103 -20.82 -10.56 3.80
C GLY A 103 -20.03 -10.52 5.11
N TRP A 104 -18.72 -10.72 5.05
CA TRP A 104 -17.82 -10.76 6.22
C TRP A 104 -17.89 -9.50 7.08
N LEU A 105 -18.01 -8.32 6.47
CA LEU A 105 -18.16 -7.07 7.20
C LEU A 105 -19.45 -7.00 8.03
N ARG A 106 -20.52 -7.74 7.68
CA ARG A 106 -21.73 -7.85 8.50
C ARG A 106 -21.44 -8.63 9.77
N VAL A 107 -20.67 -9.71 9.66
CA VAL A 107 -20.24 -10.51 10.81
C VAL A 107 -19.33 -9.68 11.74
N LYS A 108 -18.40 -8.91 11.18
CA LYS A 108 -17.52 -8.01 11.95
C LYS A 108 -18.29 -6.89 12.68
N ARG A 109 -19.46 -6.45 12.18
CA ARG A 109 -20.27 -5.43 12.85
C ARG A 109 -20.86 -5.91 14.19
N VAL A 110 -21.13 -7.18 14.36
CA VAL A 110 -21.61 -7.78 15.61
C VAL A 110 -20.47 -8.32 16.47
N SER A 111 -19.24 -8.32 15.98
CA SER A 111 -18.03 -8.68 16.71
C SER A 111 -17.62 -7.56 17.68
N PRO A 112 -17.05 -7.88 18.85
CA PRO A 112 -16.46 -6.89 19.74
C PRO A 112 -15.23 -6.20 19.17
N VAL A 113 -14.66 -6.72 18.06
CA VAL A 113 -13.49 -6.15 17.40
C VAL A 113 -13.90 -5.00 16.49
N PRO A 114 -13.39 -3.78 16.69
CA PRO A 114 -13.74 -2.64 15.84
C PRO A 114 -13.16 -2.82 14.43
N VAL A 115 -13.96 -2.47 13.42
CA VAL A 115 -13.55 -2.57 12.00
C VAL A 115 -12.22 -1.87 11.71
N ARG A 116 -11.93 -0.75 12.38
CA ARG A 116 -10.63 -0.05 12.28
C ARG A 116 -9.44 -0.95 12.62
N THR A 117 -9.59 -1.90 13.55
CA THR A 117 -8.53 -2.87 13.90
C THR A 117 -8.24 -3.78 12.73
N THR A 118 -9.28 -4.29 12.07
CA THR A 118 -9.13 -5.12 10.86
C THR A 118 -8.51 -4.33 9.69
N LEU A 119 -8.90 -3.05 9.50
CA LEU A 119 -8.29 -2.21 8.47
C LEU A 119 -6.80 -1.98 8.73
N LEU A 120 -6.45 -1.66 9.97
CA LEU A 120 -5.04 -1.54 10.37
C LEU A 120 -4.29 -2.85 10.22
N ALA A 121 -4.90 -3.98 10.57
CA ALA A 121 -4.29 -5.29 10.43
C ALA A 121 -3.97 -5.61 8.96
N LYS A 122 -4.88 -5.32 8.03
CA LYS A 122 -4.65 -5.51 6.58
C LYS A 122 -3.46 -4.67 6.07
N VAL A 123 -3.38 -3.40 6.46
CA VAL A 123 -2.25 -2.53 6.10
C VAL A 123 -0.95 -3.03 6.73
N LEU A 124 -0.96 -3.35 8.02
CA LEU A 124 0.24 -3.84 8.71
C LEU A 124 0.72 -5.19 8.18
N ALA A 125 -0.20 -6.08 7.80
CA ALA A 125 0.14 -7.37 7.20
C ALA A 125 0.73 -7.23 5.78
N SER A 126 0.38 -6.20 5.04
CA SER A 126 0.96 -5.96 3.71
C SER A 126 2.43 -5.48 3.78
N LEU A 127 2.86 -4.81 4.86
CA LEU A 127 4.21 -4.26 4.98
C LEU A 127 5.33 -5.32 4.92
N PRO A 128 5.31 -6.42 5.68
CA PRO A 128 6.35 -7.44 5.57
C PRO A 128 6.36 -8.13 4.18
N VAL A 129 5.21 -8.25 3.52
CA VAL A 129 5.14 -8.78 2.15
C VAL A 129 5.76 -7.79 1.16
N ALA A 130 5.45 -6.50 1.29
CA ALA A 130 6.04 -5.43 0.48
C ALA A 130 7.56 -5.34 0.66
N PHE A 131 8.03 -5.45 1.92
CA PHE A 131 9.46 -5.56 2.20
C PHE A 131 10.08 -6.80 1.55
N GLY A 132 9.39 -7.95 1.58
CA GLY A 132 9.83 -9.18 0.93
C GLY A 132 9.98 -9.02 -0.59
N VAL A 133 9.07 -8.28 -1.24
CA VAL A 133 9.18 -7.97 -2.69
C VAL A 133 10.43 -7.13 -2.96
N TYR A 134 10.65 -6.07 -2.20
CA TYR A 134 11.84 -5.21 -2.35
C TYR A 134 13.14 -5.99 -2.09
N ALA A 135 13.15 -6.84 -1.06
CA ALA A 135 14.29 -7.71 -0.75
C ALA A 135 14.56 -8.73 -1.86
N ALA A 136 13.51 -9.34 -2.44
CA ALA A 136 13.66 -10.27 -3.57
C ALA A 136 14.24 -9.58 -4.81
N MET A 137 13.81 -8.34 -5.11
CA MET A 137 14.39 -7.54 -6.18
C MET A 137 15.85 -7.20 -5.92
N SER A 138 16.20 -6.81 -4.68
CA SER A 138 17.57 -6.53 -4.26
C SER A 138 18.45 -7.77 -4.37
N LEU A 139 17.94 -8.94 -3.99
CA LEU A 139 18.64 -10.21 -4.15
C LEU A 139 18.89 -10.54 -5.62
N THR A 140 17.93 -10.22 -6.49
CA THR A 140 18.10 -10.35 -7.96
C THR A 140 19.18 -9.40 -8.47
N ALA A 141 19.21 -8.15 -7.99
CA ALA A 141 20.27 -7.19 -8.34
C ALA A 141 21.65 -7.68 -7.92
N VAL A 142 21.76 -8.27 -6.71
CA VAL A 142 23.01 -8.92 -6.24
C VAL A 142 23.40 -10.07 -7.15
N ALA A 143 22.46 -10.97 -7.49
CA ALA A 143 22.72 -12.10 -8.37
C ALA A 143 23.15 -11.69 -9.78
N MET A 144 22.71 -10.53 -10.25
CA MET A 144 23.12 -9.95 -11.54
C MET A 144 24.43 -9.15 -11.46
N GLY A 145 25.04 -9.00 -10.27
CA GLY A 145 26.24 -8.16 -10.07
C GLY A 145 25.96 -6.66 -10.24
N ARG A 146 24.72 -6.22 -10.00
CA ARG A 146 24.24 -4.83 -10.22
C ARG A 146 23.72 -4.17 -8.95
N PHE A 147 24.16 -4.63 -7.80
CA PHE A 147 23.83 -4.06 -6.51
C PHE A 147 25.00 -3.21 -6.02
N ASP A 148 24.81 -1.90 -6.06
CA ASP A 148 25.82 -0.92 -5.67
C ASP A 148 25.24 0.03 -4.62
N THR A 149 25.00 -0.51 -3.43
CA THR A 149 24.42 0.26 -2.31
C THR A 149 24.85 -0.37 -0.99
N ASP A 150 25.20 0.46 -0.01
CA ASP A 150 25.48 -0.01 1.34
C ASP A 150 24.20 -0.40 2.09
N ALA A 151 24.35 -1.22 3.15
CA ALA A 151 23.22 -1.75 3.89
C ALA A 151 22.39 -0.66 4.61
N VAL A 152 22.99 0.45 5.00
CA VAL A 152 22.31 1.54 5.71
C VAL A 152 21.40 2.28 4.73
N THR A 153 21.95 2.69 3.60
CA THR A 153 21.18 3.34 2.51
C THR A 153 20.08 2.43 2.00
N TRP A 154 20.35 1.13 1.81
CA TRP A 154 19.36 0.15 1.40
C TRP A 154 18.18 0.07 2.39
N LEU A 155 18.45 0.01 3.70
CA LEU A 155 17.41 0.00 4.73
C LEU A 155 16.64 1.32 4.78
N GLN A 156 17.31 2.45 4.59
CA GLN A 156 16.66 3.75 4.51
C GLN A 156 15.68 3.81 3.32
N ILE A 157 16.12 3.36 2.14
CA ILE A 157 15.25 3.28 0.95
C ILE A 157 14.07 2.35 1.26
N ALA A 158 14.29 1.15 1.79
CA ALA A 158 13.22 0.25 2.16
C ALA A 158 12.21 0.93 3.10
N GLY A 159 12.69 1.62 4.13
CA GLY A 159 11.86 2.34 5.10
C GLY A 159 11.02 3.44 4.46
N VAL A 160 11.62 4.29 3.63
CA VAL A 160 10.89 5.39 2.98
C VAL A 160 9.91 4.89 1.92
N LEU A 161 10.21 3.82 1.21
CA LEU A 161 9.28 3.20 0.25
C LEU A 161 8.07 2.58 0.97
N LEU A 162 8.28 1.87 2.08
CA LEU A 162 7.21 1.29 2.88
C LEU A 162 6.30 2.38 3.47
N LEU A 163 6.87 3.44 4.03
CA LEU A 163 6.10 4.55 4.57
C LEU A 163 5.41 5.35 3.45
N GLY A 164 6.11 5.58 2.33
CA GLY A 164 5.58 6.24 1.15
C GLY A 164 4.45 5.48 0.45
N SER A 165 4.30 4.19 0.72
CA SER A 165 3.19 3.39 0.18
C SER A 165 1.86 3.56 0.92
N LEU A 166 1.85 4.17 2.10
CA LEU A 166 0.64 4.33 2.93
C LEU A 166 -0.53 5.04 2.22
N PRO A 167 -0.35 6.14 1.47
CA PRO A 167 -1.46 6.78 0.76
C PRO A 167 -2.13 5.83 -0.24
N PHE A 168 -1.38 4.90 -0.84
CA PHE A 168 -1.93 3.92 -1.79
C PHE A 168 -2.72 2.82 -1.09
N ALA A 169 -2.26 2.36 0.07
CA ALA A 169 -3.02 1.44 0.91
C ALA A 169 -4.37 2.06 1.32
N LEU A 170 -4.39 3.32 1.72
CA LEU A 170 -5.61 4.04 2.08
C LEU A 170 -6.51 4.30 0.87
N LEU A 171 -5.94 4.63 -0.29
CA LEU A 171 -6.69 4.77 -1.54
C LEU A 171 -7.34 3.46 -1.95
N SER A 172 -6.60 2.35 -1.89
CA SER A 172 -7.14 1.03 -2.20
C SER A 172 -8.28 0.63 -1.25
N ILE A 173 -8.15 0.93 0.04
CA ILE A 173 -9.20 0.74 1.04
C ILE A 173 -10.46 1.53 0.67
N ALA A 174 -10.30 2.79 0.24
CA ALA A 174 -11.42 3.62 -0.20
C ALA A 174 -12.16 2.98 -1.39
N VAL A 175 -11.41 2.52 -2.41
CA VAL A 175 -11.96 1.78 -3.55
C VAL A 175 -12.65 0.49 -3.09
N GLY A 176 -12.03 -0.26 -2.18
CA GLY A 176 -12.57 -1.50 -1.62
C GLY A 176 -13.92 -1.33 -0.93
N PHE A 177 -14.21 -0.15 -0.37
CA PHE A 177 -15.52 0.14 0.22
C PHE A 177 -16.62 0.45 -0.78
N VAL A 178 -16.29 0.87 -1.99
CA VAL A 178 -17.29 1.29 -3.01
C VAL A 178 -17.37 0.32 -4.20
N ALA A 179 -16.27 -0.30 -4.58
CA ALA A 179 -16.22 -1.24 -5.69
C ALA A 179 -16.80 -2.61 -5.34
N ALA A 180 -17.32 -3.34 -6.33
CA ALA A 180 -17.66 -4.75 -6.18
C ALA A 180 -16.37 -5.61 -6.13
N GLY A 181 -16.38 -6.74 -5.41
CA GLY A 181 -15.20 -7.58 -5.21
C GLY A 181 -14.48 -7.95 -6.51
N ARG A 182 -15.25 -8.37 -7.52
CA ARG A 182 -14.69 -8.73 -8.84
C ARG A 182 -14.06 -7.57 -9.60
N SER A 183 -14.55 -6.33 -9.43
CA SER A 183 -14.10 -5.16 -10.17
C SER A 183 -13.02 -4.36 -9.41
N ALA A 184 -12.88 -4.57 -8.11
CA ALA A 184 -11.93 -3.84 -7.29
C ALA A 184 -10.48 -3.93 -7.80
N PRO A 185 -9.93 -5.11 -8.15
CA PRO A 185 -8.57 -5.20 -8.70
C PRO A 185 -8.41 -4.40 -10.00
N ALA A 186 -9.40 -4.47 -10.89
CA ALA A 186 -9.35 -3.76 -12.18
C ALA A 186 -9.39 -2.24 -11.98
N ILE A 187 -10.26 -1.74 -11.10
CA ILE A 187 -10.37 -0.31 -10.78
C ILE A 187 -9.08 0.21 -10.12
N ILE A 188 -8.55 -0.53 -9.13
CA ILE A 188 -7.33 -0.16 -8.43
C ILE A 188 -6.16 -0.10 -9.41
N ASN A 189 -6.00 -1.09 -10.28
CA ASN A 189 -4.95 -1.10 -11.29
C ASN A 189 -5.16 -0.03 -12.37
N ALA A 190 -6.40 0.25 -12.79
CA ALA A 190 -6.71 1.32 -13.73
C ALA A 190 -6.35 2.72 -13.20
N ILE A 191 -6.35 2.92 -11.88
CA ILE A 191 -5.87 4.14 -11.24
C ILE A 191 -4.34 4.09 -11.08
N PHE A 192 -3.81 2.98 -10.57
CA PHE A 192 -2.40 2.88 -10.19
C PHE A 192 -1.45 2.86 -11.39
N LEU A 193 -1.74 2.06 -12.44
CA LEU A 193 -0.79 1.91 -13.56
C LEU A 193 -0.51 3.21 -14.32
N PRO A 194 -1.51 4.04 -14.66
CA PRO A 194 -1.23 5.35 -15.25
C PRO A 194 -0.42 6.26 -14.31
N MET A 195 -0.73 6.23 -13.00
CA MET A 195 0.03 6.99 -12.01
C MET A 195 1.47 6.48 -11.86
N ALA A 196 1.70 5.18 -11.95
CA ALA A 196 3.03 4.58 -11.88
C ALA A 196 3.90 5.00 -13.07
N ILE A 197 3.34 4.98 -14.27
CA ILE A 197 4.04 5.41 -15.49
C ILE A 197 4.32 6.91 -15.43
N ALA A 198 3.29 7.73 -15.18
CA ALA A 198 3.41 9.18 -15.13
C ALA A 198 4.28 9.66 -13.96
N GLY A 199 4.35 8.92 -12.87
CA GLY A 199 5.19 9.21 -11.70
C GLY A 199 6.64 8.76 -11.81
N GLY A 200 7.05 8.18 -12.96
CA GLY A 200 8.45 7.82 -13.21
C GLY A 200 8.91 6.52 -12.53
N LEU A 201 7.96 5.62 -12.17
CA LEU A 201 8.33 4.34 -11.54
C LEU A 201 8.93 3.33 -12.53
N TRP A 202 8.64 3.45 -13.82
CA TRP A 202 9.10 2.52 -14.84
C TRP A 202 10.24 3.08 -15.69
N MET A 203 10.32 4.40 -15.83
CA MET A 203 11.36 5.10 -16.58
C MET A 203 11.63 6.47 -15.95
N PRO A 204 12.84 7.03 -16.12
CA PRO A 204 13.15 8.36 -15.61
C PRO A 204 12.16 9.40 -16.13
N ILE A 205 11.73 10.30 -15.24
CA ILE A 205 10.72 11.32 -15.54
C ILE A 205 11.13 12.22 -16.72
N ASP A 206 12.42 12.49 -16.86
CA ASP A 206 13.00 13.33 -17.90
C ASP A 206 12.83 12.77 -19.32
N THR A 207 12.56 11.48 -19.43
CA THR A 207 12.30 10.81 -20.72
C THR A 207 10.84 10.92 -21.16
N LEU A 208 9.96 11.37 -20.25
CA LEU A 208 8.54 11.51 -20.53
C LEU A 208 8.24 12.88 -21.20
N PRO A 209 7.13 12.99 -21.97
CA PRO A 209 6.71 14.26 -22.54
C PRO A 209 6.49 15.34 -21.47
N ALA A 210 6.80 16.60 -21.80
CA ALA A 210 6.75 17.72 -20.85
C ALA A 210 5.40 17.89 -20.14
N PHE A 211 4.28 17.60 -20.82
CA PHE A 211 2.96 17.66 -20.18
C PHE A 211 2.79 16.60 -19.06
N VAL A 212 3.41 15.41 -19.23
CA VAL A 212 3.39 14.35 -18.20
C VAL A 212 4.26 14.77 -17.03
N GLN A 213 5.46 15.33 -17.28
CA GLN A 213 6.36 15.83 -16.25
C GLN A 213 5.65 16.88 -15.36
N ASN A 214 4.87 17.78 -15.97
CA ASN A 214 4.11 18.81 -15.25
C ASN A 214 2.98 18.22 -14.38
N ILE A 215 2.39 17.09 -14.78
CA ILE A 215 1.35 16.41 -13.99
C ILE A 215 1.98 15.53 -12.91
N ALA A 216 3.13 14.95 -13.19
CA ALA A 216 3.82 14.02 -12.30
C ALA A 216 4.03 14.59 -10.90
N VAL A 217 4.40 15.86 -10.78
CA VAL A 217 4.64 16.55 -9.50
C VAL A 217 3.41 16.62 -8.59
N LEU A 218 2.22 16.31 -9.12
CA LEU A 218 0.99 16.21 -8.33
C LEU A 218 0.69 14.78 -7.89
N LEU A 219 1.41 13.79 -8.43
CA LEU A 219 1.14 12.38 -8.20
C LEU A 219 1.92 11.84 -7.00
N PRO A 220 1.27 11.14 -6.06
CA PRO A 220 1.98 10.50 -4.95
C PRO A 220 3.05 9.50 -5.42
N THR A 221 2.86 8.84 -6.57
CA THR A 221 3.85 7.91 -7.15
C THR A 221 5.17 8.60 -7.48
N TYR A 222 5.12 9.82 -8.03
CA TYR A 222 6.31 10.64 -8.26
C TYR A 222 7.06 10.91 -6.95
N HIS A 223 6.36 11.33 -5.91
CA HIS A 223 6.99 11.64 -4.64
C HIS A 223 7.60 10.41 -3.96
N VAL A 224 7.01 9.21 -4.11
CA VAL A 224 7.63 7.96 -3.60
C VAL A 224 8.90 7.64 -4.36
N SER A 225 8.89 7.76 -5.70
CA SER A 225 10.08 7.54 -6.53
C SER A 225 11.20 8.51 -6.17
N GLN A 226 10.89 9.81 -6.14
CA GLN A 226 11.88 10.85 -5.83
C GLN A 226 12.37 10.78 -4.37
N LEU A 227 11.53 10.35 -3.44
CA LEU A 227 11.94 10.12 -2.05
C LEU A 227 12.97 8.99 -1.96
N GLY A 228 12.74 7.89 -2.67
CA GLY A 228 13.70 6.78 -2.72
C GLY A 228 15.01 7.17 -3.40
N LEU A 229 14.92 7.86 -4.54
CA LEU A 229 16.10 8.35 -5.29
C LEU A 229 16.85 9.44 -4.51
N GLY A 230 16.16 10.34 -3.83
CA GLY A 230 16.78 11.36 -3.01
C GLY A 230 17.58 10.78 -1.84
N VAL A 231 17.06 9.72 -1.18
CA VAL A 231 17.82 8.98 -0.17
C VAL A 231 19.05 8.30 -0.78
N LEU A 232 18.92 7.74 -1.99
CA LEU A 232 20.03 7.07 -2.69
C LEU A 232 21.14 8.06 -3.09
N LEU A 233 20.77 9.27 -3.55
CA LEU A 233 21.69 10.28 -4.07
C LEU A 233 22.14 11.28 -3.00
N GLY A 234 21.51 11.26 -1.81
CA GLY A 234 21.80 12.25 -0.75
C GLY A 234 21.14 13.61 -0.99
N ASP A 235 20.11 13.67 -1.83
CA ASP A 235 19.37 14.88 -2.15
C ASP A 235 18.35 15.27 -1.06
N PRO A 236 17.94 16.55 -0.97
CA PRO A 236 16.88 16.98 -0.06
C PRO A 236 15.54 16.30 -0.38
N VAL A 237 14.91 15.66 0.62
CA VAL A 237 13.67 14.87 0.44
C VAL A 237 12.45 15.47 1.15
N LEU A 238 12.60 16.61 1.82
CA LEU A 238 11.57 17.17 2.71
C LEU A 238 10.27 17.47 1.96
N ASP A 239 10.35 18.01 0.75
CA ASP A 239 9.17 18.36 -0.07
C ASP A 239 8.39 17.10 -0.46
N HIS A 240 9.10 16.01 -0.78
CA HIS A 240 8.49 14.73 -1.10
C HIS A 240 7.82 14.10 0.13
N VAL A 241 8.46 14.19 1.31
CA VAL A 241 7.85 13.76 2.57
C VAL A 241 6.59 14.57 2.87
N ALA A 242 6.62 15.90 2.74
CA ALA A 242 5.46 16.75 2.97
C ALA A 242 4.30 16.42 2.03
N ALA A 243 4.58 16.20 0.75
CA ALA A 243 3.58 15.81 -0.25
C ALA A 243 2.95 14.43 0.08
N LEU A 244 3.75 13.46 0.50
CA LEU A 244 3.26 12.12 0.89
C LEU A 244 2.46 12.15 2.18
N VAL A 245 2.81 12.98 3.15
CA VAL A 245 2.00 13.21 4.36
C VAL A 245 0.65 13.81 3.98
N LEU A 246 0.62 14.82 3.10
CA LEU A 246 -0.62 15.41 2.61
C LEU A 246 -1.46 14.38 1.84
N ALA A 247 -0.85 13.61 0.92
CA ALA A 247 -1.52 12.54 0.18
C ALA A 247 -2.12 11.49 1.13
N THR A 248 -1.37 11.12 2.18
CA THR A 248 -1.85 10.19 3.21
C THR A 248 -3.06 10.75 3.95
N ALA A 249 -3.03 12.02 4.33
CA ALA A 249 -4.15 12.68 5.00
C ALA A 249 -5.40 12.73 4.12
N VAL A 250 -5.23 13.09 2.84
CA VAL A 250 -6.31 13.14 1.85
C VAL A 250 -6.92 11.74 1.62
N THR A 251 -6.08 10.74 1.35
CA THR A 251 -6.56 9.37 1.12
C THR A 251 -7.19 8.75 2.37
N ALA A 252 -6.71 9.08 3.57
CA ALA A 252 -7.35 8.69 4.83
C ALA A 252 -8.74 9.31 4.97
N ALA A 253 -8.91 10.59 4.61
CA ALA A 253 -10.22 11.25 4.62
C ALA A 253 -11.17 10.59 3.59
N VAL A 254 -10.69 10.33 2.38
CA VAL A 254 -11.48 9.63 1.34
C VAL A 254 -11.88 8.22 1.80
N ALA A 255 -10.96 7.45 2.39
CA ALA A 255 -11.25 6.13 2.95
C ALA A 255 -12.29 6.21 4.09
N ALA A 256 -12.22 7.21 4.94
CA ALA A 256 -13.19 7.44 6.01
C ALA A 256 -14.60 7.77 5.46
N ILE A 257 -14.69 8.57 4.41
CA ILE A 257 -15.94 8.90 3.72
C ILE A 257 -16.51 7.65 3.04
N ALA A 258 -15.68 6.91 2.27
CA ALA A 258 -16.08 5.67 1.60
C ALA A 258 -16.60 4.62 2.62
N TYR A 259 -15.94 4.50 3.77
CA TYR A 259 -16.40 3.63 4.86
C TYR A 259 -17.77 4.02 5.41
N ARG A 260 -18.07 5.34 5.50
CA ARG A 260 -19.38 5.82 5.96
C ARG A 260 -20.47 5.55 4.92
N SER A 261 -20.18 5.76 3.63
CA SER A 261 -21.12 5.51 2.54
C SER A 261 -21.43 4.02 2.36
N GLY A 262 -20.46 3.14 2.54
CA GLY A 262 -20.64 1.69 2.48
C GLY A 262 -21.39 1.09 3.67
N ARG A 263 -21.83 1.92 4.64
CA ARG A 263 -22.70 1.52 5.74
C ARG A 263 -24.19 1.64 5.45
N ALA A 264 -24.56 2.45 4.46
CA ALA A 264 -25.93 2.59 4.00
C ALA A 264 -26.31 1.40 3.10
#